data_c5fda42cd01c3aecd08fad149306ffb0
#
_entry.id   c5fda42cd01c3aecd08fad149306ffb0
#
_cell.length_a   1.000
_cell.length_b   1.000
_cell.length_c   1.000
_cell.angle_alpha   90.00
_cell.angle_beta   90.00
_cell.angle_gamma   90.00
#
_symmetry.space_group_name_H-M   'P 1'
#
loop_
_entity.id
_entity.type
_entity.pdbx_description
1 polymer ?
#
loop_
_entity_poly.entity_id
_entity_poly.type
_entity_poly.pdbx_seq_one_letter_code
_entity_poly.pdbx_strand_id
1 'polypeptide(L)'
;MRAHSAAGLVVMGLIAAGCHTPAGSNTASAAQANGATSHVVPDQWLGRWDGPEGTFLNLSKNGEKYTVVIQDLDGPRSFEGVEDHGRVRFVRDGKTEYLVAGDGQASGMKWLADKKNCLLTRPGEGWCRN
;
A
#
# COMPACT_ATOMS: atom_id res chain seq x y z
N MET A 1 23.00 7.78 -69.44
CA MET A 1 22.65 6.76 -70.48
C MET A 1 21.69 5.76 -69.81
N ARG A 2 20.46 5.71 -70.44
CA ARG A 2 19.46 4.62 -70.37
C ARG A 2 18.91 4.29 -69.00
N ALA A 3 17.78 4.80 -68.58
CA ALA A 3 16.40 4.46 -68.88
C ALA A 3 16.11 2.95 -69.05
N HIS A 4 15.34 2.40 -68.13
CA HIS A 4 14.29 1.43 -68.49
C HIS A 4 13.20 1.42 -67.39
N SER A 5 12.07 1.80 -67.87
CA SER A 5 10.73 1.55 -67.39
C SER A 5 10.44 0.06 -67.13
N ALA A 6 9.65 -0.23 -66.13
CA ALA A 6 8.72 -1.31 -66.16
C ALA A 6 7.59 -1.06 -65.17
N ALA A 7 6.44 -0.98 -65.73
CA ALA A 7 5.11 -0.95 -65.13
C ALA A 7 4.78 -2.26 -64.45
N GLY A 8 3.90 -2.21 -63.50
CA GLY A 8 3.22 -3.46 -63.17
C GLY A 8 2.48 -3.50 -61.83
N LEU A 9 1.22 -3.39 -61.96
CA LEU A 9 0.14 -4.03 -61.21
C LEU A 9 -0.29 -3.39 -59.88
N VAL A 10 -1.37 -2.71 -60.00
CA VAL A 10 -2.36 -2.43 -58.97
C VAL A 10 -3.04 -3.76 -58.59
N VAL A 11 -2.81 -4.22 -57.40
CA VAL A 11 -3.68 -5.24 -56.78
C VAL A 11 -4.57 -4.51 -55.77
N MET A 12 -5.80 -4.41 -56.14
CA MET A 12 -6.90 -3.97 -55.29
C MET A 12 -7.18 -5.12 -54.32
N GLY A 13 -6.62 -5.05 -53.13
CA GLY A 13 -6.98 -5.90 -52.00
C GLY A 13 -8.13 -5.31 -51.23
N LEU A 14 -9.29 -5.95 -51.29
CA LEU A 14 -10.41 -5.66 -50.40
C LEU A 14 -9.96 -5.82 -48.97
N ILE A 15 -9.89 -4.72 -48.24
CA ILE A 15 -9.72 -4.77 -46.80
C ILE A 15 -11.10 -5.00 -46.22
N ALA A 16 -11.38 -6.21 -45.81
CA ALA A 16 -12.48 -6.49 -44.91
C ALA A 16 -12.30 -5.68 -43.64
N ALA A 17 -13.18 -4.73 -43.42
CA ALA A 17 -13.29 -4.01 -42.15
C ALA A 17 -13.72 -5.02 -41.09
N GLY A 18 -12.76 -5.63 -40.45
CA GLY A 18 -12.98 -6.33 -39.18
C GLY A 18 -13.32 -5.29 -38.12
N CYS A 19 -14.57 -5.24 -37.73
CA CYS A 19 -14.97 -4.50 -36.54
C CYS A 19 -14.22 -5.09 -35.35
N HIS A 20 -13.11 -4.52 -35.03
CA HIS A 20 -12.51 -4.72 -33.72
C HIS A 20 -13.34 -3.93 -32.72
N THR A 21 -14.21 -4.63 -32.04
CA THR A 21 -14.85 -4.09 -30.84
C THR A 21 -13.80 -4.09 -29.73
N PRO A 22 -13.41 -2.95 -29.21
CA PRO A 22 -12.41 -2.89 -28.13
C PRO A 22 -13.05 -3.16 -26.76
N ALA A 23 -14.08 -3.96 -26.70
CA ALA A 23 -14.83 -4.18 -25.48
C ALA A 23 -14.11 -5.03 -24.42
N GLY A 24 -13.00 -5.68 -24.77
CA GLY A 24 -12.31 -6.58 -23.86
C GLY A 24 -11.24 -5.97 -22.98
N SER A 25 -10.72 -4.84 -23.36
CA SER A 25 -9.54 -4.29 -22.68
C SER A 25 -9.83 -3.53 -21.39
N ASN A 26 -11.04 -3.02 -21.23
CA ASN A 26 -11.38 -2.25 -20.04
C ASN A 26 -11.61 -3.12 -18.81
N THR A 27 -12.06 -4.34 -18.99
CA THR A 27 -12.32 -5.27 -17.88
C THR A 27 -11.02 -5.76 -17.25
N ALA A 28 -10.01 -5.99 -18.05
CA ALA A 28 -8.71 -6.41 -17.56
C ALA A 28 -8.01 -5.30 -16.75
N SER A 29 -8.17 -4.05 -17.16
CA SER A 29 -7.63 -2.91 -16.42
C SER A 29 -8.26 -2.74 -15.04
N ALA A 30 -9.56 -2.95 -14.93
CA ALA A 30 -10.26 -2.85 -13.64
C ALA A 30 -9.82 -3.94 -12.67
N ALA A 31 -9.61 -5.17 -13.16
CA ALA A 31 -9.11 -6.28 -12.34
C ALA A 31 -7.67 -6.04 -11.84
N GLN A 32 -6.83 -5.43 -12.65
CA GLN A 32 -5.47 -5.06 -12.26
C GLN A 32 -5.43 -3.93 -11.24
N ALA A 33 -6.33 -2.97 -11.32
CA ALA A 33 -6.45 -1.90 -10.33
C ALA A 33 -6.79 -2.46 -8.94
N ASN A 34 -7.62 -3.48 -8.86
CA ASN A 34 -7.95 -4.12 -7.60
C ASN A 34 -6.77 -4.91 -7.00
N GLY A 35 -5.92 -5.50 -7.84
CA GLY A 35 -4.71 -6.18 -7.40
C GLY A 35 -3.64 -5.24 -6.87
N ALA A 36 -3.54 -4.05 -7.43
CA ALA A 36 -2.56 -3.05 -7.01
C ALA A 36 -2.87 -2.43 -5.64
N THR A 37 -4.13 -2.43 -5.22
CA THR A 37 -4.56 -1.86 -3.93
C THR A 37 -4.23 -2.73 -2.73
N SER A 38 -3.89 -4.00 -2.93
CA SER A 38 -3.61 -4.92 -1.83
C SER A 38 -2.30 -4.68 -1.09
N HIS A 39 -1.47 -3.78 -1.58
CA HIS A 39 -0.16 -3.45 -0.99
C HIS A 39 -0.07 -2.02 -0.47
N VAL A 40 -1.18 -1.31 -0.39
CA VAL A 40 -1.21 0.07 0.11
C VAL A 40 -1.63 0.07 1.57
N VAL A 41 -0.94 0.86 2.38
CA VAL A 41 -1.35 1.11 3.76
C VAL A 41 -2.74 1.75 3.76
N PRO A 42 -3.75 1.15 4.42
CA PRO A 42 -5.09 1.70 4.43
C PRO A 42 -5.17 3.05 5.15
N ASP A 43 -5.91 4.01 4.59
CA ASP A 43 -6.09 5.32 5.20
C ASP A 43 -6.75 5.25 6.59
N GLN A 44 -7.49 4.19 6.87
CA GLN A 44 -8.05 3.92 8.20
C GLN A 44 -7.00 3.74 9.30
N TRP A 45 -5.73 3.52 8.92
CA TRP A 45 -4.64 3.48 9.91
C TRP A 45 -4.21 4.87 10.39
N LEU A 46 -4.57 5.92 9.65
CA LEU A 46 -4.21 7.28 10.02
C LEU A 46 -4.89 7.71 11.32
N GLY A 47 -4.20 8.55 12.06
CA GLY A 47 -4.64 9.08 13.34
C GLY A 47 -4.13 8.28 14.52
N ARG A 48 -4.78 8.50 15.68
CA ARG A 48 -4.35 7.98 16.97
C ARG A 48 -4.87 6.58 17.25
N TRP A 49 -4.01 5.76 17.84
CA TRP A 49 -4.25 4.42 18.35
C TRP A 49 -3.76 4.36 19.79
N ASP A 50 -4.56 3.86 20.69
CA ASP A 50 -4.26 3.88 22.11
C ASP A 50 -3.72 2.53 22.60
N GLY A 51 -2.70 2.60 23.43
CA GLY A 51 -2.10 1.48 24.11
C GLY A 51 -2.34 1.52 25.63
N PRO A 52 -1.82 0.56 26.35
CA PRO A 52 -1.90 0.55 27.81
C PRO A 52 -1.08 1.67 28.42
N GLU A 53 -1.43 2.06 29.66
CA GLU A 53 -0.69 3.02 30.51
C GLU A 53 -0.48 4.39 29.89
N GLY A 54 -1.40 4.82 29.01
CA GLY A 54 -1.31 6.12 28.35
C GLY A 54 -0.36 6.16 27.16
N THR A 55 0.16 5.01 26.74
CA THR A 55 0.92 4.91 25.50
C THR A 55 0.02 5.08 24.30
N PHE A 56 0.55 5.59 23.21
CA PHE A 56 -0.20 5.71 21.97
C PHE A 56 0.72 5.68 20.74
N LEU A 57 0.12 5.38 19.62
CA LEU A 57 0.71 5.58 18.30
C LEU A 57 -0.16 6.59 17.56
N ASN A 58 0.46 7.52 16.85
CA ASN A 58 -0.23 8.38 15.91
C ASN A 58 0.43 8.28 14.54
N LEU A 59 -0.34 7.88 13.55
CA LEU A 59 0.12 7.78 12.17
C LEU A 59 -0.46 8.91 11.35
N SER A 60 0.40 9.66 10.68
CA SER A 60 -0.02 10.67 9.73
C SER A 60 0.69 10.48 8.39
N LYS A 61 0.06 10.96 7.32
CA LYS A 61 0.60 10.88 5.98
C LYS A 61 1.10 12.26 5.54
N ASN A 62 2.27 12.29 4.94
CA ASN A 62 2.87 13.49 4.41
C ASN A 62 3.41 13.20 3.00
N GLY A 63 2.60 13.49 1.98
CA GLY A 63 2.88 13.08 0.61
C GLY A 63 2.93 11.55 0.48
N GLU A 64 4.03 11.01 0.03
CA GLU A 64 4.25 9.56 -0.09
C GLU A 64 4.86 8.92 1.16
N LYS A 65 5.16 9.72 2.17
CA LYS A 65 5.75 9.26 3.42
C LYS A 65 4.75 9.30 4.55
N TYR A 66 5.11 8.64 5.64
CA TYR A 66 4.36 8.62 6.88
C TYR A 66 5.18 9.20 8.01
N THR A 67 4.51 9.83 8.95
CA THR A 67 5.09 10.17 10.25
C THR A 67 4.49 9.24 11.28
N VAL A 68 5.34 8.45 11.93
CA VAL A 68 4.98 7.52 12.99
C VAL A 68 5.40 8.15 14.31
N VAL A 69 4.43 8.58 15.10
CA VAL A 69 4.68 9.08 16.46
C VAL A 69 4.33 7.99 17.44
N ILE A 70 5.30 7.56 18.23
CA ILE A 70 5.12 6.58 19.30
C ILE A 70 5.36 7.27 20.64
N GLN A 71 4.34 7.27 21.48
CA GLN A 71 4.41 7.67 22.87
C GLN A 71 4.59 6.42 23.72
N ASP A 72 5.75 6.23 24.27
CA ASP A 72 6.03 5.26 25.33
C ASP A 72 6.08 5.95 26.70
N LEU A 73 6.54 5.25 27.72
CA LEU A 73 6.64 5.80 29.07
C LEU A 73 7.71 6.89 29.21
N ASP A 74 8.66 6.93 28.26
CA ASP A 74 9.72 7.94 28.23
C ASP A 74 9.32 9.21 27.48
N GLY A 75 8.21 9.19 26.76
CA GLY A 75 7.67 10.31 26.01
C GLY A 75 7.52 10.04 24.50
N PRO A 76 6.99 11.03 23.76
CA PRO A 76 6.74 10.85 22.33
C PRO A 76 8.02 10.93 21.51
N ARG A 77 8.15 10.04 20.55
CA ARG A 77 9.20 10.06 19.53
C ARG A 77 8.60 9.94 18.14
N SER A 78 9.14 10.68 17.19
CA SER A 78 8.69 10.70 15.81
C SER A 78 9.68 10.02 14.88
N PHE A 79 9.16 9.22 13.95
CA PHE A 79 9.95 8.51 12.95
C PHE A 79 9.35 8.74 11.57
N GLU A 80 10.20 8.84 10.55
CA GLU A 80 9.74 8.83 9.17
C GLU A 80 9.49 7.39 8.74
N GLY A 81 8.32 7.14 8.17
CA GLY A 81 7.92 5.85 7.65
C GLY A 81 7.68 5.90 6.15
N VAL A 82 7.82 4.74 5.52
CA VAL A 82 7.48 4.54 4.10
C VAL A 82 6.57 3.33 3.96
N GLU A 83 5.72 3.37 2.94
CA GLU A 83 4.92 2.21 2.57
C GLU A 83 5.83 1.07 2.11
N ASP A 84 5.57 -0.13 2.60
CA ASP A 84 6.28 -1.34 2.22
C ASP A 84 5.35 -2.55 2.26
N HIS A 85 4.77 -2.89 1.12
CA HIS A 85 3.87 -4.05 0.94
C HIS A 85 2.69 -4.09 1.93
N GLY A 86 2.00 -2.95 2.06
CA GLY A 86 0.84 -2.82 2.95
C GLY A 86 1.19 -2.61 4.43
N ARG A 87 2.44 -2.34 4.72
CA ARG A 87 2.97 -2.03 6.06
C ARG A 87 3.63 -0.65 6.04
N VAL A 88 3.83 -0.05 7.17
CA VAL A 88 4.69 1.12 7.30
C VAL A 88 6.03 0.69 7.85
N ARG A 89 7.08 0.84 7.07
CA ARG A 89 8.46 0.57 7.47
C ARG A 89 9.10 1.85 8.00
N PHE A 90 9.73 1.78 9.14
CA PHE A 90 10.46 2.90 9.76
C PHE A 90 11.70 2.40 10.49
N VAL A 91 12.58 3.32 10.86
CA VAL A 91 13.80 2.99 11.61
C VAL A 91 13.70 3.59 13.00
N ARG A 92 13.89 2.76 14.02
CA ARG A 92 13.93 3.14 15.43
C ARG A 92 15.18 2.56 16.08
N ASP A 93 15.98 3.43 16.68
CA ASP A 93 17.23 3.05 17.36
C ASP A 93 18.17 2.21 16.48
N GLY A 94 18.28 2.57 15.19
CA GLY A 94 19.11 1.89 14.21
C GLY A 94 18.55 0.56 13.68
N LYS A 95 17.35 0.18 14.08
CA LYS A 95 16.68 -1.07 13.64
C LYS A 95 15.50 -0.75 12.75
N THR A 96 15.36 -1.50 11.68
CA THR A 96 14.18 -1.45 10.83
C THR A 96 13.01 -2.14 11.53
N GLU A 97 11.89 -1.44 11.63
CA GLU A 97 10.64 -1.93 12.20
C GLU A 97 9.49 -1.74 11.21
N TYR A 98 8.44 -2.50 11.42
CA TYR A 98 7.25 -2.48 10.59
C TYR A 98 6.00 -2.30 11.45
N LEU A 99 5.16 -1.37 11.04
CA LEU A 99 3.82 -1.24 11.59
C LEU A 99 2.88 -2.12 10.77
N VAL A 100 2.21 -3.04 11.43
CA VAL A 100 1.32 -4.03 10.80
C VAL A 100 -0.02 -4.08 11.52
N ALA A 101 -1.08 -4.44 10.80
CA ALA A 101 -2.37 -4.69 11.40
C ALA A 101 -2.40 -6.05 12.10
N GLY A 102 -3.15 -6.12 13.19
CA GLY A 102 -3.35 -7.35 13.92
C GLY A 102 -4.44 -7.21 14.98
N ASP A 103 -4.52 -8.17 15.85
CA ASP A 103 -5.37 -8.11 17.03
C ASP A 103 -4.53 -7.98 18.31
N GLY A 104 -5.22 -7.80 19.45
CA GLY A 104 -4.54 -7.63 20.71
C GLY A 104 -3.79 -8.87 21.18
N GLN A 105 -4.23 -10.06 20.80
CA GLN A 105 -3.53 -11.31 21.12
C GLN A 105 -2.16 -11.37 20.43
N ALA A 106 -2.09 -10.95 19.17
CA ALA A 106 -0.85 -10.91 18.41
C ALA A 106 0.17 -9.92 19.00
N SER A 107 -0.27 -8.93 19.79
CA SER A 107 0.64 -8.02 20.49
C SER A 107 1.42 -8.69 21.61
N GLY A 108 0.95 -9.82 22.14
CA GLY A 108 1.48 -10.45 23.34
C GLY A 108 1.18 -9.72 24.65
N MET A 109 0.34 -8.68 24.59
CA MET A 109 -0.01 -7.84 25.74
C MET A 109 -1.37 -8.23 26.30
N LYS A 110 -1.42 -8.60 27.59
CA LYS A 110 -2.66 -9.02 28.28
C LYS A 110 -3.74 -7.95 28.23
N TRP A 111 -3.35 -6.68 28.32
CA TRP A 111 -4.29 -5.54 28.34
C TRP A 111 -4.99 -5.29 27.02
N LEU A 112 -4.44 -5.83 25.94
CA LEU A 112 -4.99 -5.68 24.59
C LEU A 112 -5.64 -6.98 24.09
N ALA A 113 -5.59 -8.07 24.84
CA ALA A 113 -5.98 -9.41 24.37
C ALA A 113 -7.38 -9.48 23.76
N ASP A 114 -8.34 -8.68 24.29
CA ASP A 114 -9.72 -8.65 23.80
C ASP A 114 -9.95 -7.70 22.62
N LYS A 115 -8.95 -6.89 22.27
CA LYS A 115 -9.04 -5.92 21.18
C LYS A 115 -8.83 -6.60 19.84
N LYS A 116 -9.59 -6.19 18.83
CA LYS A 116 -9.55 -6.79 17.50
C LYS A 116 -8.91 -5.89 16.44
N ASN A 117 -8.92 -4.59 16.64
CA ASN A 117 -8.44 -3.61 15.69
C ASN A 117 -7.19 -2.94 16.25
N CYS A 118 -6.03 -3.49 15.94
CA CYS A 118 -4.75 -3.05 16.47
C CYS A 118 -3.69 -2.84 15.39
N LEU A 119 -2.75 -1.96 15.68
CA LEU A 119 -1.50 -1.82 14.96
C LEU A 119 -0.35 -2.27 15.87
N LEU A 120 0.54 -3.06 15.33
CA LEU A 120 1.61 -3.74 16.06
C LEU A 120 2.95 -3.41 15.41
N THR A 121 4.02 -3.37 16.21
CA THR A 121 5.40 -3.24 15.70
C THR A 121 6.23 -4.47 16.04
N ARG A 122 6.34 -4.80 17.32
CA ARG A 122 7.13 -5.93 17.82
C ARG A 122 6.38 -6.62 18.97
N PRO A 123 6.77 -7.84 19.36
CA PRO A 123 6.16 -8.49 20.50
C PRO A 123 6.21 -7.62 21.76
N GLY A 124 5.10 -7.51 22.45
CA GLY A 124 4.95 -6.65 23.62
C GLY A 124 4.72 -5.17 23.31
N GLU A 125 4.40 -4.82 22.05
CA GLU A 125 4.11 -3.45 21.66
C GLU A 125 2.98 -3.40 20.64
N GLY A 126 1.90 -2.72 21.01
CA GLY A 126 0.72 -2.58 20.17
C GLY A 126 -0.23 -1.52 20.68
N TRP A 127 -1.03 -1.01 19.77
CA TRP A 127 -2.02 0.02 20.03
C TRP A 127 -3.30 -0.32 19.29
N CYS A 128 -4.44 -0.09 19.91
CA CYS A 128 -5.72 -0.54 19.41
C CYS A 128 -6.75 0.59 19.38
N ARG A 129 -7.76 0.40 18.57
CA ARG A 129 -9.00 1.18 18.57
C ARG A 129 -10.18 0.28 18.96
N ASN A 130 -11.19 0.90 19.55
CA ASN A 130 -12.46 0.25 19.85
C ASN A 130 -13.30 0.15 18.59
#